data_679441a8b0eb84a9d905bb1fae9960ac
#
_entry.id   679441a8b0eb84a9d905bb1fae9960ac
#
_cell.length_a   1.000
_cell.length_b   1.000
_cell.length_c   1.000
_cell.angle_alpha   90.00
_cell.angle_beta   90.00
_cell.angle_gamma   90.00
#
_symmetry.space_group_name_H-M   'P 1'
#
loop_
_entity.id
_entity.type
_entity.pdbx_description
1 polymer ?
#
loop_
_entity_poly.entity_id
_entity_poly.type
_entity_poly.pdbx_seq_one_letter_code
_entity_poly.pdbx_strand_id
1 'polypeptide(L)'
;MNGRNTLFRLRLGNRPRGLSHAGFSMIELMIVIGILAILFTFIYKGFERLNRYYTAENVKASTQQSTRIAVEMMVQDIRQAGLNPLGTAGAGIVAASPTSFQFTADVNFDGDLDDSFENITYDLNGTDLRQRNINLSPNFEVLLGNVNTLAFTYLDDTGTAIPTADLATRRADIRTVGITLTVNRLAGRDGSISRTYTTQVRCRTL
;
A
#
# COMPACT_ATOMS: atom_id res chain seq x y z
N MET A 1 -27.90 103.28 -38.00
CA MET A 1 -26.59 102.88 -38.51
C MET A 1 -26.33 101.45 -38.08
N ASN A 2 -26.05 100.61 -39.04
CA ASN A 2 -25.92 99.16 -39.11
C ASN A 2 -25.15 98.49 -37.97
N GLY A 3 -25.74 97.44 -37.41
CA GLY A 3 -25.05 96.43 -36.61
C GLY A 3 -25.54 95.04 -37.00
N ARG A 4 -24.77 94.36 -37.82
CA ARG A 4 -25.03 93.02 -38.34
C ARG A 4 -24.86 91.97 -37.25
N ASN A 5 -25.90 91.25 -36.86
CA ASN A 5 -25.85 90.03 -36.03
C ASN A 5 -25.41 88.85 -36.89
N THR A 6 -24.24 88.33 -36.61
CA THR A 6 -23.73 87.10 -37.20
C THR A 6 -24.08 85.95 -36.25
N LEU A 7 -25.12 85.18 -36.62
CA LEU A 7 -25.45 83.91 -35.89
C LEU A 7 -24.44 82.82 -36.23
N PHE A 8 -23.70 82.42 -35.21
CA PHE A 8 -22.77 81.31 -35.29
C PHE A 8 -23.54 79.98 -35.12
N ARG A 9 -23.71 79.23 -36.20
CA ARG A 9 -24.34 77.94 -36.20
C ARG A 9 -23.30 76.87 -35.69
N LEU A 10 -23.44 76.43 -34.47
CA LEU A 10 -22.78 75.22 -33.95
C LEU A 10 -23.40 74.01 -34.64
N ARG A 11 -22.59 73.37 -35.48
CA ARG A 11 -22.91 72.08 -36.13
C ARG A 11 -22.53 70.92 -35.22
N LEU A 12 -23.42 70.52 -34.34
CA LEU A 12 -23.34 69.29 -33.59
C LEU A 12 -23.68 68.10 -34.51
N GLY A 13 -22.67 67.45 -35.03
CA GLY A 13 -22.83 66.29 -35.88
C GLY A 13 -21.82 65.21 -35.50
N ASN A 14 -21.92 64.62 -34.30
CA ASN A 14 -21.23 63.38 -34.03
C ASN A 14 -22.27 62.32 -33.64
N ARG A 15 -22.76 61.59 -34.62
CA ARG A 15 -23.55 60.37 -34.39
C ARG A 15 -22.61 59.29 -33.94
N PRO A 16 -22.83 58.67 -32.77
CA PRO A 16 -22.05 57.47 -32.41
C PRO A 16 -22.35 56.35 -33.44
N ARG A 17 -21.29 55.79 -34.03
CA ARG A 17 -21.43 54.64 -34.88
C ARG A 17 -21.99 53.50 -33.99
N GLY A 18 -23.23 53.14 -34.22
CA GLY A 18 -23.86 52.00 -33.61
C GLY A 18 -23.00 50.77 -33.94
N LEU A 19 -22.49 50.12 -32.90
CA LEU A 19 -21.91 48.81 -33.00
C LEU A 19 -22.97 47.89 -33.62
N SER A 20 -22.78 47.53 -34.88
CA SER A 20 -23.60 46.52 -35.53
C SER A 20 -23.39 45.22 -34.79
N HIS A 21 -24.36 44.78 -34.02
CA HIS A 21 -24.42 43.45 -33.46
C HIS A 21 -24.70 42.50 -34.63
N ALA A 22 -23.63 42.05 -35.28
CA ALA A 22 -23.73 40.96 -36.24
C ALA A 22 -24.15 39.70 -35.47
N GLY A 23 -25.36 39.23 -35.69
CA GLY A 23 -25.82 37.95 -35.14
C GLY A 23 -25.01 36.80 -35.72
N PHE A 24 -24.73 35.77 -34.91
CA PHE A 24 -24.03 34.56 -35.35
C PHE A 24 -24.83 33.84 -36.43
N SER A 25 -24.12 33.38 -37.47
CA SER A 25 -24.71 32.54 -38.52
C SER A 25 -24.97 31.13 -37.95
N MET A 26 -26.06 30.49 -38.42
CA MET A 26 -26.34 29.08 -38.06
C MET A 26 -25.17 28.14 -38.36
N ILE A 27 -24.43 28.36 -39.46
CA ILE A 27 -23.27 27.56 -39.83
C ILE A 27 -22.10 27.78 -38.88
N GLU A 28 -21.89 29.00 -38.40
CA GLU A 28 -20.85 29.33 -37.44
C GLU A 28 -21.11 28.64 -36.09
N LEU A 29 -22.37 28.57 -35.64
CA LEU A 29 -22.77 27.83 -34.46
C LEU A 29 -22.53 26.32 -34.63
N MET A 30 -22.82 25.73 -35.79
CA MET A 30 -22.58 24.33 -36.07
C MET A 30 -21.07 23.98 -36.02
N ILE A 31 -20.24 24.85 -36.60
CA ILE A 31 -18.76 24.66 -36.56
C ILE A 31 -18.24 24.74 -35.12
N VAL A 32 -18.69 25.70 -34.33
CA VAL A 32 -18.28 25.84 -32.92
C VAL A 32 -18.69 24.62 -32.11
N ILE A 33 -19.91 24.12 -32.26
CA ILE A 33 -20.36 22.91 -31.59
C ILE A 33 -19.50 21.68 -32.00
N GLY A 34 -19.17 21.57 -33.28
CA GLY A 34 -18.29 20.50 -33.78
C GLY A 34 -16.91 20.55 -33.15
N ILE A 35 -16.29 21.73 -33.08
CA ILE A 35 -14.97 21.90 -32.43
C ILE A 35 -15.06 21.62 -30.94
N LEU A 36 -16.10 22.11 -30.26
CA LEU A 36 -16.31 21.82 -28.83
C LEU A 36 -16.47 20.34 -28.53
N ALA A 37 -17.22 19.61 -29.37
CA ALA A 37 -17.38 18.15 -29.20
C ALA A 37 -16.03 17.40 -29.29
N ILE A 38 -15.17 17.82 -30.23
CA ILE A 38 -13.81 17.26 -30.34
C ILE A 38 -12.98 17.60 -29.10
N LEU A 39 -12.97 18.84 -28.67
CA LEU A 39 -12.25 19.30 -27.47
C LEU A 39 -12.71 18.57 -26.22
N PHE A 40 -14.01 18.43 -26.00
CA PHE A 40 -14.56 17.69 -24.86
C PHE A 40 -14.14 16.21 -24.89
N THR A 41 -14.05 15.61 -26.07
CA THR A 41 -13.57 14.22 -26.21
C THR A 41 -12.12 14.09 -25.74
N PHE A 42 -11.24 15.03 -26.09
CA PHE A 42 -9.84 15.02 -25.63
C PHE A 42 -9.74 15.29 -24.13
N ILE A 43 -10.49 16.25 -23.60
CA ILE A 43 -10.53 16.56 -22.17
C ILE A 43 -11.00 15.33 -21.37
N TYR A 44 -12.08 14.68 -21.81
CA TYR A 44 -12.61 13.48 -21.17
C TYR A 44 -11.59 12.34 -21.13
N LYS A 45 -10.93 12.04 -22.27
CA LYS A 45 -9.88 11.02 -22.33
C LYS A 45 -8.68 11.37 -21.45
N GLY A 46 -8.31 12.65 -21.38
CA GLY A 46 -7.27 13.13 -20.47
C GLY A 46 -7.62 12.90 -19.01
N PHE A 47 -8.84 13.27 -18.64
CA PHE A 47 -9.35 13.08 -17.27
C PHE A 47 -9.44 11.60 -16.88
N GLU A 48 -9.90 10.73 -17.79
CA GLU A 48 -9.94 9.29 -17.56
C GLU A 48 -8.54 8.71 -17.31
N ARG A 49 -7.53 9.13 -18.10
CA ARG A 49 -6.14 8.73 -17.87
C ARG A 49 -5.61 9.17 -16.51
N LEU A 50 -5.81 10.43 -16.16
CA LEU A 50 -5.40 10.96 -14.86
C LEU A 50 -6.03 10.17 -13.72
N ASN A 51 -7.31 9.89 -13.79
CA ASN A 51 -8.02 9.13 -12.75
C ASN A 51 -7.45 7.71 -12.59
N ARG A 52 -7.10 7.06 -13.70
CA ARG A 52 -6.42 5.75 -13.67
C ARG A 52 -5.03 5.82 -13.03
N TYR A 53 -4.25 6.86 -13.34
CA TYR A 53 -2.93 7.07 -12.72
C TYR A 53 -3.05 7.29 -11.22
N TYR A 54 -3.97 8.14 -10.77
CA TYR A 54 -4.20 8.37 -9.35
C TYR A 54 -4.61 7.10 -8.61
N THR A 55 -5.49 6.31 -9.19
CA THR A 55 -5.91 5.03 -8.60
C THR A 55 -4.73 4.06 -8.49
N ALA A 56 -3.93 3.92 -9.54
CA ALA A 56 -2.77 3.03 -9.55
C ALA A 56 -1.72 3.45 -8.50
N GLU A 57 -1.39 4.76 -8.41
CA GLU A 57 -0.44 5.25 -7.42
C GLU A 57 -0.96 5.10 -5.98
N ASN A 58 -2.24 5.30 -5.73
CA ASN A 58 -2.84 5.09 -4.42
C ASN A 58 -2.77 3.60 -4.01
N VAL A 59 -3.09 2.68 -4.93
CA VAL A 59 -2.96 1.23 -4.68
C VAL A 59 -1.52 0.86 -4.40
N LYS A 60 -0.58 1.42 -5.14
CA LYS A 60 0.86 1.20 -4.94
C LYS A 60 1.32 1.68 -3.57
N ALA A 61 0.98 2.90 -3.18
CA ALA A 61 1.35 3.47 -1.89
C ALA A 61 0.75 2.67 -0.73
N SER A 62 -0.55 2.36 -0.79
CA SER A 62 -1.23 1.58 0.25
C SER A 62 -0.68 0.15 0.35
N THR A 63 -0.33 -0.48 -0.78
CA THR A 63 0.27 -1.82 -0.79
C THR A 63 1.65 -1.79 -0.15
N GLN A 64 2.48 -0.80 -0.47
CA GLN A 64 3.79 -0.64 0.16
C GLN A 64 3.67 -0.45 1.67
N GLN A 65 2.78 0.43 2.11
CA GLN A 65 2.59 0.72 3.53
C GLN A 65 2.08 -0.50 4.30
N SER A 66 1.03 -1.17 3.83
CA SER A 66 0.47 -2.34 4.52
C SER A 66 1.44 -3.52 4.56
N THR A 67 2.19 -3.77 3.47
CA THR A 67 3.21 -4.82 3.45
C THR A 67 4.35 -4.53 4.42
N ARG A 68 4.81 -3.27 4.47
CA ARG A 68 5.84 -2.85 5.41
C ARG A 68 5.41 -3.04 6.86
N ILE A 69 4.18 -2.63 7.20
CA ILE A 69 3.64 -2.80 8.56
C ILE A 69 3.58 -4.28 8.94
N ALA A 70 3.10 -5.15 8.05
CA ALA A 70 3.03 -6.58 8.31
C ALA A 70 4.41 -7.20 8.53
N VAL A 71 5.42 -6.82 7.72
CA VAL A 71 6.79 -7.30 7.89
C VAL A 71 7.41 -6.76 9.18
N GLU A 72 7.22 -5.48 9.51
CA GLU A 72 7.74 -4.89 10.74
C GLU A 72 7.15 -5.57 11.98
N MET A 73 5.86 -5.90 11.97
CA MET A 73 5.18 -6.65 13.02
C MET A 73 5.80 -8.03 13.18
N MET A 74 5.92 -8.80 12.09
CA MET A 74 6.59 -10.11 12.13
C MET A 74 8.02 -10.01 12.67
N VAL A 75 8.79 -9.00 12.25
CA VAL A 75 10.18 -8.80 12.72
C VAL A 75 10.23 -8.51 14.21
N GLN A 76 9.32 -7.69 14.72
CA GLN A 76 9.26 -7.37 16.15
C GLN A 76 8.95 -8.62 16.99
N ASP A 77 7.95 -9.39 16.58
CA ASP A 77 7.54 -10.59 17.30
C ASP A 77 8.59 -11.70 17.20
N ILE A 78 9.10 -12.00 16.00
CA ILE A 78 10.13 -13.04 15.80
C ILE A 78 11.43 -12.71 16.54
N ARG A 79 11.76 -11.43 16.71
CA ARG A 79 12.93 -11.03 17.50
C ARG A 79 12.85 -11.47 18.95
N GLN A 80 11.65 -11.61 19.51
CA GLN A 80 11.42 -12.07 20.88
C GLN A 80 11.39 -13.60 20.99
N ALA A 81 11.39 -14.33 19.86
CA ALA A 81 11.34 -15.78 19.88
C ALA A 81 12.42 -16.39 20.81
N GLY A 82 12.00 -17.27 21.71
CA GLY A 82 12.85 -17.90 22.70
C GLY A 82 13.19 -17.05 23.93
N LEU A 83 12.59 -15.85 24.08
CA LEU A 83 12.77 -15.02 25.27
C LEU A 83 12.30 -15.80 26.52
N ASN A 84 13.23 -16.06 27.45
CA ASN A 84 12.99 -16.86 28.66
C ASN A 84 13.94 -16.40 29.77
N PRO A 85 13.71 -15.23 30.34
CA PRO A 85 14.64 -14.59 31.29
C PRO A 85 14.84 -15.37 32.57
N LEU A 86 13.81 -16.06 33.04
CA LEU A 86 13.86 -16.86 34.26
C LEU A 86 14.38 -18.29 34.02
N GLY A 87 14.46 -18.71 32.75
CA GLY A 87 14.89 -20.06 32.40
C GLY A 87 13.86 -21.15 32.68
N THR A 88 12.65 -20.81 33.11
CA THR A 88 11.59 -21.74 33.54
C THR A 88 10.52 -21.97 32.51
N ALA A 89 10.24 -21.00 31.67
CA ALA A 89 9.13 -21.03 30.71
C ALA A 89 9.32 -22.03 29.55
N GLY A 90 10.56 -22.40 29.22
CA GLY A 90 10.84 -23.31 28.10
C GLY A 90 10.50 -22.71 26.73
N ALA A 91 10.60 -21.39 26.61
CA ALA A 91 10.31 -20.66 25.36
C ALA A 91 11.29 -21.06 24.23
N GLY A 92 10.81 -21.05 22.99
CA GLY A 92 11.61 -21.41 21.83
C GLY A 92 10.81 -21.52 20.55
N ILE A 93 11.40 -22.15 19.54
CA ILE A 93 10.72 -22.40 18.25
C ILE A 93 9.92 -23.68 18.34
N VAL A 94 8.61 -23.56 18.20
CA VAL A 94 7.65 -24.68 18.29
C VAL A 94 7.53 -25.39 16.95
N ALA A 95 7.36 -24.64 15.87
CA ALA A 95 7.26 -25.18 14.52
C ALA A 95 7.90 -24.24 13.49
N ALA A 96 8.59 -24.81 12.51
CA ALA A 96 9.23 -24.10 11.43
C ALA A 96 8.96 -24.81 10.10
N SER A 97 8.46 -24.08 9.12
CA SER A 97 8.25 -24.54 7.75
C SER A 97 8.50 -23.40 6.77
N PRO A 98 8.56 -23.64 5.46
CA PRO A 98 8.74 -22.57 4.50
C PRO A 98 7.64 -21.50 4.49
N THR A 99 6.41 -21.85 4.89
CA THR A 99 5.25 -20.94 4.83
C THR A 99 4.55 -20.74 6.19
N SER A 100 5.07 -21.33 7.25
CA SER A 100 4.54 -21.17 8.60
C SER A 100 5.65 -21.19 9.64
N PHE A 101 5.54 -20.31 10.62
CA PHE A 101 6.50 -20.20 11.72
C PHE A 101 5.75 -19.98 13.04
N GLN A 102 6.03 -20.85 14.03
CA GLN A 102 5.46 -20.77 15.37
C GLN A 102 6.57 -20.74 16.40
N PHE A 103 6.47 -19.82 17.33
CA PHE A 103 7.42 -19.65 18.42
C PHE A 103 6.73 -19.23 19.70
N THR A 104 7.44 -19.38 20.80
CA THR A 104 7.03 -18.90 22.12
C THR A 104 8.07 -17.96 22.71
N ALA A 105 7.60 -17.06 23.57
CA ALA A 105 8.40 -16.07 24.28
C ALA A 105 7.70 -15.72 25.59
N ASP A 106 8.41 -15.73 26.71
CA ASP A 106 7.95 -15.20 27.99
C ASP A 106 8.12 -13.67 27.98
N VAL A 107 7.06 -12.93 27.57
CA VAL A 107 7.15 -11.48 27.35
C VAL A 107 6.88 -10.65 28.58
N ASN A 108 6.18 -11.19 29.58
CA ASN A 108 5.88 -10.55 30.84
C ASN A 108 6.84 -10.95 31.98
N PHE A 109 7.71 -11.98 31.74
CA PHE A 109 8.75 -12.45 32.65
C PHE A 109 8.24 -13.12 33.93
N ASP A 110 7.12 -13.82 33.84
CA ASP A 110 6.55 -14.57 34.95
C ASP A 110 6.98 -16.05 34.99
N GLY A 111 7.60 -16.54 33.91
CA GLY A 111 8.22 -17.84 33.84
C GLY A 111 7.33 -18.94 33.28
N ASP A 112 6.20 -18.59 32.67
CA ASP A 112 5.34 -19.50 31.91
C ASP A 112 5.07 -19.01 30.48
N LEU A 113 4.10 -19.57 29.75
CA LEU A 113 3.83 -19.27 28.34
C LEU A 113 2.31 -19.25 28.07
N ASP A 114 1.52 -18.97 29.08
CA ASP A 114 0.06 -19.04 28.98
C ASP A 114 -0.61 -17.66 28.80
N ASP A 115 0.16 -16.60 28.78
CA ASP A 115 -0.30 -15.23 28.59
C ASP A 115 -0.37 -14.80 27.11
N SER A 116 -1.04 -13.66 26.90
CA SER A 116 -1.20 -13.08 25.57
C SER A 116 0.15 -12.70 24.96
N PHE A 117 0.34 -12.98 23.67
CA PHE A 117 1.55 -12.73 22.88
C PHE A 117 2.74 -13.62 23.18
N GLU A 118 2.58 -14.67 23.97
CA GLU A 118 3.63 -15.61 24.30
C GLU A 118 3.69 -16.84 23.38
N ASN A 119 2.63 -17.10 22.63
CA ASN A 119 2.58 -18.18 21.65
C ASN A 119 1.99 -17.68 20.34
N ILE A 120 2.87 -17.37 19.40
CA ILE A 120 2.52 -16.73 18.13
C ILE A 120 2.81 -17.68 16.96
N THR A 121 1.85 -17.73 16.03
CA THR A 121 2.00 -18.44 14.76
C THR A 121 1.74 -17.48 13.61
N TYR A 122 2.61 -17.46 12.64
CA TYR A 122 2.40 -16.87 11.33
C TYR A 122 2.24 -17.95 10.29
N ASP A 123 1.27 -17.83 9.40
CA ASP A 123 1.10 -18.74 8.27
C ASP A 123 0.57 -18.02 7.01
N LEU A 124 0.71 -18.69 5.86
CA LEU A 124 0.06 -18.32 4.62
C LEU A 124 -1.04 -19.33 4.32
N ASN A 125 -2.29 -18.85 4.26
CA ASN A 125 -3.43 -19.65 3.85
C ASN A 125 -4.08 -19.05 2.60
N GLY A 126 -3.93 -19.73 1.47
CA GLY A 126 -4.32 -19.18 0.18
C GLY A 126 -3.50 -17.92 -0.14
N THR A 127 -4.16 -16.77 -0.15
CA THR A 127 -3.53 -15.45 -0.37
C THR A 127 -3.49 -14.58 0.88
N ASP A 128 -3.77 -15.14 2.04
CA ASP A 128 -3.85 -14.39 3.28
C ASP A 128 -2.71 -14.75 4.21
N LEU A 129 -1.86 -13.75 4.51
CA LEU A 129 -0.92 -13.80 5.62
C LEU A 129 -1.73 -13.66 6.91
N ARG A 130 -1.63 -14.65 7.78
CA ARG A 130 -2.39 -14.70 9.03
C ARG A 130 -1.46 -14.80 10.23
N GLN A 131 -1.94 -14.28 11.34
CA GLN A 131 -1.35 -14.44 12.67
C GLN A 131 -2.33 -15.13 13.59
N ARG A 132 -1.80 -15.93 14.50
CA ARG A 132 -2.55 -16.46 15.64
C ARG A 132 -1.74 -16.24 16.90
N ASN A 133 -2.37 -15.62 17.87
CA ASN A 133 -1.93 -15.57 19.26
C ASN A 133 -2.80 -16.57 20.02
N ILE A 134 -2.26 -17.75 20.30
CA ILE A 134 -3.02 -18.90 20.81
C ILE A 134 -3.68 -18.59 22.15
N ASN A 135 -2.98 -17.87 23.02
CA ASN A 135 -3.44 -17.55 24.36
C ASN A 135 -4.50 -16.42 24.39
N LEU A 136 -4.55 -15.59 23.34
CA LEU A 136 -5.58 -14.56 23.19
C LEU A 136 -6.81 -15.09 22.44
N SER A 137 -6.59 -15.81 21.34
CA SER A 137 -7.63 -16.36 20.48
C SER A 137 -7.16 -17.63 19.78
N PRO A 138 -7.97 -18.70 19.76
CA PRO A 138 -7.63 -19.90 18.99
C PRO A 138 -7.70 -19.68 17.48
N ASN A 139 -8.31 -18.58 17.04
CA ASN A 139 -8.53 -18.29 15.64
C ASN A 139 -7.35 -17.52 15.02
N PHE A 140 -7.12 -17.75 13.73
CA PHE A 140 -6.22 -16.94 12.94
C PHE A 140 -6.85 -15.62 12.53
N GLU A 141 -6.10 -14.55 12.64
CA GLU A 141 -6.46 -13.22 12.16
C GLU A 141 -5.69 -12.89 10.89
N VAL A 142 -6.36 -12.30 9.90
CA VAL A 142 -5.73 -11.90 8.64
C VAL A 142 -5.01 -10.58 8.85
N LEU A 143 -3.68 -10.59 8.70
CA LEU A 143 -2.85 -9.39 8.77
C LEU A 143 -2.75 -8.70 7.41
N LEU A 144 -2.65 -9.47 6.35
CA LEU A 144 -2.46 -8.94 5.01
C LEU A 144 -3.03 -9.91 3.96
N GLY A 145 -3.92 -9.40 3.13
CA GLY A 145 -4.44 -10.13 1.98
C GLY A 145 -3.66 -9.86 0.70
N ASN A 146 -3.96 -10.66 -0.34
CA ASN A 146 -3.31 -10.61 -1.66
C ASN A 146 -1.80 -10.90 -1.61
N VAL A 147 -1.39 -11.74 -0.69
CA VAL A 147 -0.03 -12.28 -0.60
C VAL A 147 0.13 -13.38 -1.64
N ASN A 148 1.09 -13.20 -2.54
CA ASN A 148 1.42 -14.20 -3.55
C ASN A 148 2.42 -15.23 -3.01
N THR A 149 3.36 -14.78 -2.17
CA THR A 149 4.39 -15.64 -1.61
C THR A 149 4.75 -15.17 -0.20
N LEU A 150 4.76 -16.09 0.74
CA LEU A 150 5.43 -15.97 2.03
C LEU A 150 6.48 -17.09 2.08
N ALA A 151 7.72 -16.73 2.33
CA ALA A 151 8.78 -17.71 2.49
C ALA A 151 9.63 -17.39 3.72
N PHE A 152 9.73 -18.37 4.62
CA PHE A 152 10.65 -18.35 5.73
C PHE A 152 11.90 -19.16 5.38
N THR A 153 13.06 -18.61 5.71
CA THR A 153 14.36 -19.30 5.66
C THR A 153 15.00 -19.23 7.02
N TYR A 154 15.74 -20.26 7.38
CA TYR A 154 16.27 -20.41 8.72
C TYR A 154 17.78 -20.61 8.67
N LEU A 155 18.49 -19.88 9.52
CA LEU A 155 19.95 -19.92 9.61
C LEU A 155 20.34 -20.28 11.04
N ASP A 156 21.40 -21.07 11.17
CA ASP A 156 22.01 -21.41 12.46
C ASP A 156 22.90 -20.27 13.00
N ASP A 157 23.62 -20.53 14.07
CA ASP A 157 24.53 -19.57 14.72
C ASP A 157 25.72 -19.17 13.85
N THR A 158 26.12 -20.05 12.93
CA THR A 158 27.19 -19.78 11.96
C THR A 158 26.72 -19.02 10.73
N GLY A 159 25.40 -18.78 10.60
CA GLY A 159 24.79 -18.19 9.42
C GLY A 159 24.57 -19.17 8.27
N THR A 160 24.70 -20.47 8.53
CA THR A 160 24.45 -21.52 7.55
C THR A 160 22.96 -21.82 7.47
N ALA A 161 22.43 -21.94 6.24
CA ALA A 161 21.03 -22.25 6.03
C ALA A 161 20.69 -23.68 6.48
N ILE A 162 19.61 -23.81 7.26
CA ILE A 162 19.07 -25.10 7.68
C ILE A 162 18.11 -25.57 6.58
N PRO A 163 18.37 -26.74 5.94
CA PRO A 163 17.50 -27.28 4.92
C PRO A 163 16.08 -27.56 5.46
N THR A 164 15.08 -27.43 4.63
CA THR A 164 13.68 -27.67 5.00
C THR A 164 13.46 -29.08 5.56
N ALA A 165 14.17 -30.07 5.04
CA ALA A 165 14.09 -31.47 5.50
C ALA A 165 14.55 -31.65 6.97
N ASP A 166 15.45 -30.79 7.41
CA ASP A 166 16.07 -30.89 8.74
C ASP A 166 15.37 -29.99 9.79
N LEU A 167 14.40 -29.17 9.39
CA LEU A 167 13.74 -28.23 10.29
C LEU A 167 13.05 -28.90 11.47
N ALA A 168 12.57 -30.14 11.32
CA ALA A 168 11.91 -30.86 12.40
C ALA A 168 12.86 -31.24 13.53
N THR A 169 14.14 -31.55 13.19
CA THR A 169 15.16 -32.02 14.14
C THR A 169 16.08 -30.89 14.62
N ARG A 170 16.30 -29.88 13.78
CA ARG A 170 17.24 -28.77 14.02
C ARG A 170 16.56 -27.44 14.40
N ARG A 171 15.31 -27.47 14.89
CA ARG A 171 14.61 -26.25 15.34
C ARG A 171 15.37 -25.47 16.41
N ALA A 172 16.01 -26.21 17.34
CA ALA A 172 16.78 -25.58 18.40
C ALA A 172 18.06 -24.87 17.89
N ASP A 173 18.52 -25.18 16.67
CA ASP A 173 19.70 -24.55 16.08
C ASP A 173 19.37 -23.23 15.40
N ILE A 174 18.08 -22.92 15.14
CA ILE A 174 17.67 -21.71 14.45
C ILE A 174 18.05 -20.48 15.28
N ARG A 175 18.79 -19.55 14.68
CA ARG A 175 19.19 -18.27 15.30
C ARG A 175 18.71 -17.07 14.50
N THR A 176 18.53 -17.25 13.21
CA THR A 176 18.08 -16.17 12.31
C THR A 176 16.97 -16.67 11.41
N VAL A 177 15.93 -15.87 11.27
CA VAL A 177 14.80 -16.14 10.40
C VAL A 177 14.80 -15.11 9.27
N GLY A 178 14.92 -15.58 8.04
CA GLY A 178 14.72 -14.76 6.85
C GLY A 178 13.24 -14.78 6.46
N ILE A 179 12.71 -13.63 6.12
CA ILE A 179 11.32 -13.44 5.73
C ILE A 179 11.31 -12.86 4.32
N THR A 180 10.68 -13.53 3.38
CA THR A 180 10.39 -12.98 2.04
C THR A 180 8.88 -12.96 1.84
N LEU A 181 8.34 -11.78 1.62
CA LEU A 181 6.91 -11.54 1.43
C LEU A 181 6.68 -10.85 0.09
N THR A 182 5.91 -11.47 -0.80
CA THR A 182 5.50 -10.88 -2.09
C THR A 182 4.00 -10.67 -2.09
N VAL A 183 3.58 -9.44 -2.34
CA VAL A 183 2.17 -9.04 -2.43
C VAL A 183 1.86 -8.64 -3.86
N ASN A 184 0.71 -9.08 -4.38
CA ASN A 184 0.25 -8.75 -5.72
C ASN A 184 -1.17 -8.16 -5.63
N ARG A 185 -1.34 -6.89 -6.02
CA ARG A 185 -2.64 -6.21 -6.06
C ARG A 185 -2.97 -5.70 -7.45
N LEU A 186 -4.23 -5.81 -7.81
CA LEU A 186 -4.74 -5.21 -9.04
C LEU A 186 -4.75 -3.68 -8.90
N ALA A 187 -4.11 -3.00 -9.85
CA ALA A 187 -4.05 -1.55 -9.93
C ALA A 187 -4.89 -1.07 -11.12
N GLY A 188 -6.19 -0.95 -10.91
CA GLY A 188 -7.12 -0.55 -11.96
C GLY A 188 -7.39 -1.67 -12.97
N ARG A 189 -7.79 -1.25 -14.20
CA ARG A 189 -8.30 -2.17 -15.23
C ARG A 189 -7.21 -2.97 -15.97
N ASP A 190 -5.98 -2.46 -16.01
CA ASP A 190 -4.96 -2.94 -16.96
C ASP A 190 -3.63 -3.36 -16.30
N GLY A 191 -3.57 -3.52 -14.97
CA GLY A 191 -2.31 -3.87 -14.36
C GLY A 191 -2.40 -4.46 -12.97
N SER A 192 -1.36 -5.21 -12.60
CA SER A 192 -1.09 -5.66 -11.24
C SER A 192 0.20 -5.03 -10.74
N ILE A 193 0.23 -4.70 -9.47
CA ILE A 193 1.42 -4.21 -8.77
C ILE A 193 1.92 -5.32 -7.87
N SER A 194 3.13 -5.80 -8.14
CA SER A 194 3.84 -6.75 -7.29
C SER A 194 4.90 -6.02 -6.47
N ARG A 195 4.99 -6.35 -5.19
CA ARG A 195 6.02 -5.86 -4.27
C ARG A 195 6.57 -7.01 -3.44
N THR A 196 7.89 -7.12 -3.42
CA THR A 196 8.60 -8.10 -2.62
C THR A 196 9.42 -7.39 -1.55
N TYR A 197 9.28 -7.85 -0.33
CA TYR A 197 10.08 -7.44 0.82
C TYR A 197 10.85 -8.64 1.34
N THR A 198 12.15 -8.44 1.53
CA THR A 198 13.02 -9.45 2.12
C THR A 198 13.77 -8.83 3.29
N THR A 199 13.75 -9.51 4.42
CA THR A 199 14.46 -9.10 5.62
C THR A 199 14.95 -10.34 6.38
N GLN A 200 15.90 -10.15 7.29
CA GLN A 200 16.36 -11.16 8.22
C GLN A 200 16.28 -10.64 9.63
N VAL A 201 15.84 -11.46 10.54
CA VAL A 201 15.73 -11.13 11.96
C VAL A 201 16.45 -12.20 12.78
N ARG A 202 17.35 -11.76 13.66
CA ARG A 202 18.00 -12.65 14.62
C ARG A 202 17.13 -12.74 15.87
N CYS A 203 16.82 -13.97 16.28
CA CYS A 203 16.17 -14.26 17.54
C CYS A 203 17.13 -13.90 18.69
N ARG A 204 16.64 -13.18 19.69
CA ARG A 204 17.52 -12.50 20.67
C ARG A 204 18.07 -13.44 21.73
N THR A 205 17.39 -14.54 21.98
CA THR A 205 17.56 -15.39 23.18
C THR A 205 17.69 -16.88 22.90
N LEU A 206 17.80 -17.27 21.64
CA LEU A 206 18.03 -18.65 21.23
C LEU A 206 19.51 -18.96 21.10
#